data_7482edf01df61ba815c29e8ac8bcb4d8
#
_entry.id   7482edf01df61ba815c29e8ac8bcb4d8
#
_cell.length_a   1.000
_cell.length_b   1.000
_cell.length_c   1.000
_cell.angle_alpha   90.00
_cell.angle_beta   90.00
_cell.angle_gamma   90.00
#
_symmetry.space_group_name_H-M   'P 1'
#
loop_
_entity.id
_entity.type
_entity.pdbx_description
1 polymer ?
#
loop_
_entity_poly.entity_id
_entity_poly.type
_entity_poly.pdbx_seq_one_letter_code
_entity_poly.pdbx_strand_id
1 'polypeptide(L)'
;FGAGVSLAEILTGTYFAPLGFGKAMAAILLGHLIGGLMMFAAGMIGAKERKSAMETVKMSFGERGSLLFAVLNVLQLVGWTAIMIYDGALAADGVLHTGIWVWAIIIGALIVVWIFVGLTNLGKLNTVAMTALFILSLVLFKVIFFGTGSAAPVVDDGSITFGAAVELAVAMPLSWLPLISDYTREAEKPFAATLVSVVVYSLVSIFMYMIGMGAAIFTGEYDIAQIMLKTGFGVVGLLIIVFSTVTTTFLDAY
;
A
#
# COMPACT_ATOMS: atom_id res chain seq x y z
N PHE A 1 -6.62 4.78 -6.38
CA PHE A 1 -6.15 3.57 -7.08
C PHE A 1 -4.64 3.38 -6.87
N GLY A 2 -3.81 4.35 -7.20
CA GLY A 2 -2.36 4.23 -7.11
C GLY A 2 -1.84 3.92 -5.71
N ALA A 3 -2.43 4.53 -4.69
CA ALA A 3 -2.08 4.29 -3.30
C ALA A 3 -2.35 2.85 -2.83
N GLY A 4 -3.43 2.23 -3.32
CA GLY A 4 -3.78 0.84 -2.96
C GLY A 4 -3.03 -0.21 -3.80
N VAL A 5 -2.45 0.15 -4.95
CA VAL A 5 -1.63 -0.76 -5.76
C VAL A 5 -0.19 -0.65 -5.34
N SER A 6 0.19 -1.34 -4.27
CA SER A 6 1.56 -1.29 -3.75
C SER A 6 2.08 -2.65 -3.30
N LEU A 7 3.39 -2.77 -3.28
CA LEU A 7 4.08 -3.95 -2.76
C LEU A 7 3.82 -4.13 -1.26
N ALA A 8 3.81 -3.03 -0.50
CA ALA A 8 3.56 -3.05 0.93
C ALA A 8 2.20 -3.66 1.29
N GLU A 9 1.17 -3.41 0.48
CA GLU A 9 -0.15 -4.02 0.64
C GLU A 9 -0.11 -5.55 0.49
N ILE A 10 0.63 -6.07 -0.51
CA ILE A 10 0.81 -7.51 -0.72
C ILE A 10 1.57 -8.11 0.47
N LEU A 11 2.69 -7.50 0.88
CA LEU A 11 3.49 -7.98 2.00
C LEU A 11 2.71 -7.97 3.31
N THR A 12 1.97 -6.89 3.59
CA THR A 12 1.10 -6.83 4.76
C THR A 12 0.07 -7.96 4.75
N GLY A 13 -0.48 -8.28 3.57
CA GLY A 13 -1.43 -9.38 3.41
C GLY A 13 -0.86 -10.74 3.88
N THR A 14 0.45 -10.99 3.74
CA THR A 14 1.06 -12.26 4.17
C THR A 14 0.92 -12.51 5.67
N TYR A 15 0.93 -11.46 6.50
CA TYR A 15 0.81 -11.57 7.96
C TYR A 15 -0.55 -12.12 8.43
N PHE A 16 -1.55 -12.14 7.56
CA PHE A 16 -2.89 -12.67 7.88
C PHE A 16 -2.99 -14.19 7.70
N ALA A 17 -2.02 -14.79 7.02
CA ALA A 17 -2.05 -16.22 6.68
C ALA A 17 -2.25 -17.16 7.89
N PRO A 18 -1.65 -16.92 9.08
CA PRO A 18 -1.84 -17.78 10.25
C PRO A 18 -3.29 -17.91 10.73
N LEU A 19 -4.15 -16.93 10.43
CA LEU A 19 -5.58 -17.02 10.78
C LEU A 19 -6.39 -17.96 9.88
N GLY A 20 -5.80 -18.43 8.77
CA GLY A 20 -6.51 -19.12 7.71
C GLY A 20 -7.42 -18.19 6.91
N PHE A 21 -7.73 -18.60 5.67
CA PHE A 21 -8.35 -17.74 4.66
C PHE A 21 -9.64 -17.05 5.14
N GLY A 22 -10.55 -17.78 5.77
CA GLY A 22 -11.87 -17.23 6.16
C GLY A 22 -11.80 -16.16 7.25
N LYS A 23 -11.07 -16.43 8.35
CA LYS A 23 -10.89 -15.45 9.44
C LYS A 23 -10.05 -14.25 8.98
N ALA A 24 -9.00 -14.50 8.21
CA ALA A 24 -8.15 -13.47 7.66
C ALA A 24 -8.93 -12.52 6.75
N MET A 25 -9.74 -13.05 5.83
CA MET A 25 -10.60 -12.24 4.96
C MET A 25 -11.61 -11.41 5.76
N ALA A 26 -12.22 -12.00 6.80
CA ALA A 26 -13.14 -11.26 7.67
C ALA A 26 -12.44 -10.10 8.39
N ALA A 27 -11.20 -10.31 8.89
CA ALA A 27 -10.41 -9.26 9.52
C ALA A 27 -10.04 -8.15 8.54
N ILE A 28 -9.60 -8.51 7.32
CA ILE A 28 -9.27 -7.55 6.25
C ILE A 28 -10.49 -6.70 5.88
N LEU A 29 -11.63 -7.32 5.63
CA LEU A 29 -12.85 -6.61 5.26
C LEU A 29 -13.34 -5.67 6.38
N LEU A 30 -13.34 -6.15 7.62
CA LEU A 30 -13.75 -5.35 8.78
C LEU A 30 -12.81 -4.18 9.01
N GLY A 31 -11.50 -4.41 8.94
CA GLY A 31 -10.49 -3.37 9.12
C GLY A 31 -10.57 -2.29 8.04
N HIS A 32 -10.70 -2.68 6.78
CA HIS A 32 -10.86 -1.72 5.68
C HIS A 32 -12.19 -0.96 5.75
N LEU A 33 -13.26 -1.58 6.24
CA LEU A 33 -14.54 -0.89 6.48
C LEU A 33 -14.37 0.19 7.55
N ILE A 34 -13.77 -0.14 8.68
CA ILE A 34 -13.55 0.81 9.79
C ILE A 34 -12.61 1.94 9.34
N GLY A 35 -11.43 1.60 8.84
CA GLY A 35 -10.43 2.57 8.38
C GLY A 35 -10.93 3.41 7.21
N GLY A 36 -11.64 2.79 6.26
CA GLY A 36 -12.26 3.47 5.13
C GLY A 36 -13.32 4.49 5.54
N LEU A 37 -14.17 4.17 6.53
CA LEU A 37 -15.14 5.13 7.08
C LEU A 37 -14.45 6.33 7.74
N MET A 38 -13.37 6.10 8.48
CA MET A 38 -12.59 7.19 9.09
C MET A 38 -11.89 8.05 8.01
N MET A 39 -11.28 7.41 7.00
CA MET A 39 -10.67 8.10 5.87
C MET A 39 -11.70 8.90 5.06
N PHE A 40 -12.91 8.35 4.88
CA PHE A 40 -14.02 9.07 4.24
C PHE A 40 -14.41 10.32 5.02
N ALA A 41 -14.54 10.22 6.35
CA ALA A 41 -14.89 11.37 7.19
C ALA A 41 -13.82 12.48 7.08
N ALA A 42 -12.52 12.13 7.15
CA ALA A 42 -11.44 13.08 7.01
C ALA A 42 -11.43 13.73 5.60
N GLY A 43 -11.57 12.93 4.55
CA GLY A 43 -11.63 13.43 3.17
C GLY A 43 -12.82 14.34 2.91
N MET A 44 -13.97 14.07 3.53
CA MET A 44 -15.17 14.94 3.46
C MET A 44 -14.96 16.29 4.13
N ILE A 45 -14.21 16.33 5.23
CA ILE A 45 -13.86 17.61 5.88
C ILE A 45 -13.00 18.43 4.92
N GLY A 46 -11.92 17.87 4.39
CA GLY A 46 -11.05 18.55 3.44
C GLY A 46 -11.77 19.04 2.19
N ALA A 47 -12.63 18.19 1.61
CA ALA A 47 -13.39 18.54 0.41
C ALA A 47 -14.43 19.66 0.63
N LYS A 48 -15.10 19.69 1.78
CA LYS A 48 -16.08 20.72 2.13
C LYS A 48 -15.42 22.05 2.48
N GLU A 49 -14.35 21.98 3.28
CA GLU A 49 -13.65 23.16 3.78
C GLU A 49 -12.63 23.70 2.76
N ARG A 50 -12.35 22.95 1.71
CA ARG A 50 -11.30 23.24 0.70
C ARG A 50 -9.93 23.46 1.33
N LYS A 51 -9.61 22.65 2.34
CA LYS A 51 -8.37 22.73 3.11
C LYS A 51 -7.55 21.46 3.01
N SER A 52 -6.23 21.63 3.13
CA SER A 52 -5.31 20.51 3.27
C SER A 52 -5.53 19.74 4.56
N ALA A 53 -4.97 18.54 4.68
CA ALA A 53 -5.13 17.73 5.88
C ALA A 53 -4.63 18.49 7.13
N MET A 54 -3.45 19.10 7.06
CA MET A 54 -2.89 19.83 8.20
C MET A 54 -3.66 21.13 8.51
N GLU A 55 -4.29 21.77 7.52
CA GLU A 55 -5.18 22.91 7.76
C GLU A 55 -6.48 22.49 8.44
N THR A 56 -7.03 21.31 8.11
CA THR A 56 -8.21 20.77 8.82
C THR A 56 -7.90 20.45 10.27
N VAL A 57 -6.70 19.95 10.57
CA VAL A 57 -6.23 19.70 11.93
C VAL A 57 -6.16 21.00 12.76
N LYS A 58 -5.78 22.12 12.14
CA LYS A 58 -5.79 23.43 12.83
C LYS A 58 -7.18 23.84 13.32
N MET A 59 -8.25 23.44 12.64
CA MET A 59 -9.62 23.76 13.06
C MET A 59 -9.97 23.16 14.41
N SER A 60 -9.42 22.00 14.74
CA SER A 60 -9.70 21.29 16.01
C SER A 60 -8.67 21.56 17.09
N PHE A 61 -7.37 21.70 16.73
CA PHE A 61 -6.26 21.76 17.68
C PHE A 61 -5.54 23.11 17.71
N GLY A 62 -5.98 24.08 16.90
CA GLY A 62 -5.34 25.38 16.77
C GLY A 62 -3.94 25.31 16.12
N GLU A 63 -3.28 26.46 16.01
CA GLU A 63 -1.97 26.53 15.33
C GLU A 63 -0.87 25.74 16.02
N ARG A 64 -0.79 25.83 17.36
CA ARG A 64 0.26 25.12 18.11
C ARG A 64 0.03 23.61 18.16
N GLY A 65 -1.24 23.18 18.34
CA GLY A 65 -1.58 21.75 18.34
C GLY A 65 -1.37 21.12 16.96
N SER A 66 -1.66 21.81 15.88
CA SER A 66 -1.46 21.31 14.54
C SER A 66 0.02 21.03 14.19
N LEU A 67 0.95 21.75 14.81
CA LEU A 67 2.38 21.48 14.60
C LEU A 67 2.79 20.09 15.07
N LEU A 68 2.22 19.61 16.19
CA LEU A 68 2.47 18.24 16.65
C LEU A 68 2.03 17.22 15.59
N PHE A 69 0.81 17.36 15.07
CA PHE A 69 0.31 16.45 14.04
C PHE A 69 1.08 16.56 12.73
N ALA A 70 1.53 17.76 12.34
CA ALA A 70 2.37 17.94 11.17
C ALA A 70 3.72 17.19 11.31
N VAL A 71 4.37 17.30 12.49
CA VAL A 71 5.61 16.56 12.78
C VAL A 71 5.37 15.04 12.74
N LEU A 72 4.29 14.56 13.37
CA LEU A 72 3.94 13.14 13.35
C LEU A 72 3.66 12.64 11.94
N ASN A 73 2.98 13.45 11.11
CA ASN A 73 2.74 13.10 9.71
C ASN A 73 4.05 13.01 8.90
N VAL A 74 4.96 13.98 9.08
CA VAL A 74 6.28 13.91 8.42
C VAL A 74 7.05 12.66 8.87
N LEU A 75 7.05 12.33 10.15
CA LEU A 75 7.70 11.11 10.66
C LEU A 75 7.08 9.84 10.05
N GLN A 76 5.74 9.80 9.94
CA GLN A 76 5.04 8.70 9.27
C GLN A 76 5.49 8.57 7.80
N LEU A 77 5.51 9.67 7.04
CA LEU A 77 5.88 9.65 5.62
C LEU A 77 7.34 9.23 5.41
N VAL A 78 8.25 9.69 6.26
CA VAL A 78 9.65 9.22 6.28
C VAL A 78 9.72 7.73 6.57
N GLY A 79 8.92 7.25 7.55
CA GLY A 79 8.82 5.82 7.86
C GLY A 79 8.34 5.00 6.67
N TRP A 80 7.25 5.42 6.03
CA TRP A 80 6.74 4.75 4.83
C TRP A 80 7.75 4.77 3.68
N THR A 81 8.38 5.90 3.41
CA THR A 81 9.44 6.01 2.40
C THR A 81 10.56 4.98 2.65
N ALA A 82 11.02 4.86 3.91
CA ALA A 82 12.06 3.91 4.29
C ALA A 82 11.60 2.44 4.10
N ILE A 83 10.37 2.10 4.52
CA ILE A 83 9.79 0.77 4.35
C ILE A 83 9.70 0.42 2.87
N MET A 84 9.15 1.31 2.04
CA MET A 84 9.00 1.08 0.61
C MET A 84 10.35 0.87 -0.10
N ILE A 85 11.37 1.67 0.24
CA ILE A 85 12.72 1.49 -0.29
C ILE A 85 13.27 0.13 0.13
N TYR A 86 13.12 -0.25 1.40
CA TYR A 86 13.60 -1.52 1.92
C TYR A 86 12.91 -2.71 1.25
N ASP A 87 11.59 -2.70 1.15
CA ASP A 87 10.80 -3.78 0.54
C ASP A 87 11.14 -3.94 -0.95
N GLY A 88 11.25 -2.82 -1.68
CA GLY A 88 11.68 -2.85 -3.08
C GLY A 88 13.11 -3.36 -3.25
N ALA A 89 14.01 -2.99 -2.35
CA ALA A 89 15.40 -3.45 -2.35
C ALA A 89 15.50 -4.94 -2.01
N LEU A 90 14.72 -5.40 -1.04
CA LEU A 90 14.64 -6.82 -0.66
C LEU A 90 14.12 -7.67 -1.84
N ALA A 91 13.04 -7.23 -2.48
CA ALA A 91 12.49 -7.92 -3.65
C ALA A 91 13.50 -7.97 -4.80
N ALA A 92 14.23 -6.88 -5.05
CA ALA A 92 15.25 -6.80 -6.10
C ALA A 92 16.44 -7.71 -5.81
N ASP A 93 16.93 -7.71 -4.57
CA ASP A 93 18.05 -8.55 -4.17
C ASP A 93 17.67 -10.04 -4.17
N GLY A 94 16.46 -10.38 -3.80
CA GLY A 94 15.95 -11.76 -3.84
C GLY A 94 15.98 -12.38 -5.26
N VAL A 95 15.94 -11.55 -6.31
CA VAL A 95 16.04 -12.00 -7.71
C VAL A 95 17.46 -11.94 -8.26
N LEU A 96 18.22 -10.89 -7.95
CA LEU A 96 19.51 -10.60 -8.60
C LEU A 96 20.73 -10.86 -7.71
N HIS A 97 20.54 -11.03 -6.39
CA HIS A 97 21.59 -11.36 -5.40
C HIS A 97 22.82 -10.43 -5.44
N THR A 98 22.59 -9.13 -5.59
CA THR A 98 23.65 -8.11 -5.70
C THR A 98 23.90 -7.34 -4.39
N GLY A 99 23.06 -7.55 -3.39
CA GLY A 99 23.09 -6.89 -2.09
C GLY A 99 21.98 -5.84 -1.92
N ILE A 100 21.23 -5.94 -0.81
CA ILE A 100 20.08 -5.07 -0.49
C ILE A 100 20.47 -3.59 -0.56
N TRP A 101 21.66 -3.23 -0.04
CA TRP A 101 22.11 -1.83 -0.01
C TRP A 101 22.28 -1.21 -1.39
N VAL A 102 22.70 -2.02 -2.38
CA VAL A 102 22.83 -1.56 -3.78
C VAL A 102 21.46 -1.11 -4.29
N TRP A 103 20.45 -1.93 -4.09
CA TRP A 103 19.09 -1.64 -4.53
C TRP A 103 18.44 -0.51 -3.72
N ALA A 104 18.68 -0.43 -2.43
CA ALA A 104 18.18 0.68 -1.60
C ALA A 104 18.71 2.03 -2.10
N ILE A 105 20.01 2.10 -2.47
CA ILE A 105 20.60 3.31 -3.05
C ILE A 105 20.00 3.60 -4.43
N ILE A 106 19.85 2.60 -5.29
CA ILE A 106 19.27 2.78 -6.63
C ILE A 106 17.82 3.29 -6.54
N ILE A 107 16.99 2.64 -5.73
CA ILE A 107 15.58 3.01 -5.56
C ILE A 107 15.47 4.40 -4.93
N GLY A 108 16.25 4.69 -3.88
CA GLY A 108 16.28 6.01 -3.27
C GLY A 108 16.71 7.12 -4.24
N ALA A 109 17.74 6.87 -5.05
CA ALA A 109 18.18 7.81 -6.08
C ALA A 109 17.10 8.04 -7.15
N LEU A 110 16.41 6.98 -7.58
CA LEU A 110 15.28 7.10 -8.51
C LEU A 110 14.14 7.93 -7.93
N ILE A 111 13.79 7.75 -6.65
CA ILE A 111 12.76 8.57 -5.98
C ILE A 111 13.17 10.04 -5.99
N VAL A 112 14.42 10.35 -5.65
CA VAL A 112 14.94 11.72 -5.70
C VAL A 112 14.83 12.32 -7.11
N VAL A 113 15.21 11.56 -8.14
CA VAL A 113 15.05 11.98 -9.54
C VAL A 113 13.58 12.23 -9.87
N TRP A 114 12.66 11.35 -9.43
CA TRP A 114 11.22 11.54 -9.63
C TRP A 114 10.70 12.82 -8.97
N ILE A 115 11.15 13.16 -7.78
CA ILE A 115 10.79 14.41 -7.09
C ILE A 115 11.22 15.63 -7.91
N PHE A 116 12.44 15.65 -8.45
CA PHE A 116 12.92 16.74 -9.28
C PHE A 116 12.18 16.91 -10.62
N VAL A 117 11.75 15.79 -11.23
CA VAL A 117 10.98 15.82 -12.49
C VAL A 117 9.53 16.27 -12.27
N GLY A 118 8.96 15.98 -11.10
CA GLY A 118 7.65 16.43 -10.65
C GLY A 118 6.46 15.65 -11.23
N LEU A 119 5.33 15.73 -10.52
CA LEU A 119 4.07 15.01 -10.85
C LEU A 119 3.53 15.31 -12.24
N THR A 120 3.59 16.56 -12.68
CA THR A 120 3.02 16.98 -13.96
C THR A 120 3.68 16.31 -15.15
N ASN A 121 4.98 16.05 -15.07
CA ASN A 121 5.74 15.40 -16.12
C ASN A 121 5.68 13.87 -16.04
N LEU A 122 5.50 13.32 -14.84
CA LEU A 122 5.53 11.87 -14.59
C LEU A 122 4.14 11.22 -14.51
N GLY A 123 3.04 11.99 -14.57
CA GLY A 123 1.68 11.46 -14.39
C GLY A 123 1.35 10.29 -15.33
N LYS A 124 1.78 10.35 -16.59
CA LYS A 124 1.61 9.23 -17.54
C LYS A 124 2.46 8.01 -17.15
N LEU A 125 3.71 8.25 -16.74
CA LEU A 125 4.62 7.17 -16.36
C LEU A 125 4.13 6.47 -15.07
N ASN A 126 3.67 7.25 -14.08
CA ASN A 126 3.04 6.70 -12.88
C ASN A 126 1.82 5.84 -13.23
N THR A 127 0.95 6.32 -14.11
CA THR A 127 -0.22 5.55 -14.56
C THR A 127 0.20 4.23 -15.21
N VAL A 128 1.22 4.24 -16.06
CA VAL A 128 1.73 3.03 -16.71
C VAL A 128 2.30 2.06 -15.68
N ALA A 129 3.14 2.53 -14.75
CA ALA A 129 3.76 1.69 -13.72
C ALA A 129 2.71 1.04 -12.80
N MET A 130 1.73 1.82 -12.32
CA MET A 130 0.66 1.32 -11.46
C MET A 130 -0.26 0.35 -12.20
N THR A 131 -0.55 0.61 -13.48
CA THR A 131 -1.33 -0.31 -14.31
C THR A 131 -0.58 -1.61 -14.54
N ALA A 132 0.73 -1.55 -14.79
CA ALA A 132 1.57 -2.73 -14.96
C ALA A 132 1.61 -3.58 -13.68
N LEU A 133 1.77 -2.95 -12.50
CA LEU A 133 1.71 -3.69 -11.22
C LEU A 133 0.33 -4.30 -11.00
N PHE A 134 -0.74 -3.58 -11.30
CA PHE A 134 -2.09 -4.11 -11.16
C PHE A 134 -2.33 -5.32 -12.08
N ILE A 135 -1.87 -5.26 -13.34
CA ILE A 135 -1.94 -6.41 -14.27
C ILE A 135 -1.12 -7.58 -13.73
N LEU A 136 0.10 -7.32 -13.24
CA LEU A 136 0.92 -8.35 -12.59
C LEU A 136 0.19 -8.97 -11.40
N SER A 137 -0.48 -8.15 -10.58
CA SER A 137 -1.27 -8.61 -9.43
C SER A 137 -2.44 -9.51 -9.85
N LEU A 138 -3.11 -9.22 -10.98
CA LEU A 138 -4.14 -10.09 -11.55
C LEU A 138 -3.57 -11.44 -12.01
N VAL A 139 -2.38 -11.45 -12.58
CA VAL A 139 -1.72 -12.69 -12.99
C VAL A 139 -1.28 -13.49 -11.76
N LEU A 140 -0.71 -12.82 -10.74
CA LEU A 140 -0.39 -13.46 -9.47
C LEU A 140 -1.63 -14.08 -8.82
N PHE A 141 -2.72 -13.35 -8.78
CA PHE A 141 -4.00 -13.86 -8.30
C PHE A 141 -4.40 -15.15 -9.02
N LYS A 142 -4.35 -15.15 -10.35
CA LYS A 142 -4.65 -16.35 -11.15
C LYS A 142 -3.73 -17.52 -10.79
N VAL A 143 -2.43 -17.29 -10.69
CA VAL A 143 -1.46 -18.36 -10.40
C VAL A 143 -1.65 -18.89 -8.98
N ILE A 144 -1.87 -18.02 -8.00
CA ILE A 144 -2.02 -18.39 -6.60
C ILE A 144 -3.33 -19.15 -6.35
N PHE A 145 -4.46 -18.66 -6.86
CA PHE A 145 -5.78 -19.19 -6.53
C PHE A 145 -6.29 -20.27 -7.50
N PHE A 146 -5.78 -20.31 -8.73
CA PHE A 146 -6.18 -21.27 -9.77
C PHE A 146 -5.04 -22.15 -10.26
N GLY A 147 -3.85 -22.02 -9.67
CA GLY A 147 -2.73 -22.91 -9.94
C GLY A 147 -2.95 -24.32 -9.36
N THR A 148 -2.14 -25.27 -9.81
CA THR A 148 -2.21 -26.69 -9.36
C THR A 148 -1.57 -26.95 -8.00
N GLY A 149 -1.17 -25.89 -7.26
CA GLY A 149 -0.58 -26.01 -5.92
C GLY A 149 -1.59 -26.50 -4.89
N SER A 150 -1.21 -27.44 -4.05
CA SER A 150 -1.99 -27.81 -2.87
C SER A 150 -1.77 -26.74 -1.81
N ALA A 151 -2.85 -26.26 -1.19
CA ALA A 151 -2.76 -25.37 -0.05
C ALA A 151 -1.90 -26.01 1.04
N ALA A 152 -0.88 -25.30 1.52
CA ALA A 152 -0.15 -25.72 2.70
C ALA A 152 -1.12 -25.78 3.89
N PRO A 153 -0.97 -26.74 4.81
CA PRO A 153 -1.77 -26.74 6.03
C PRO A 153 -1.52 -25.43 6.78
N VAL A 154 -2.56 -24.61 6.91
CA VAL A 154 -2.48 -23.41 7.74
C VAL A 154 -2.43 -23.86 9.19
N VAL A 155 -1.30 -23.68 9.82
CA VAL A 155 -1.15 -23.88 11.26
C VAL A 155 -1.45 -22.54 11.91
N ASP A 156 -2.57 -22.45 12.64
CA ASP A 156 -2.85 -21.33 13.53
C ASP A 156 -1.87 -21.48 14.72
N ASP A 157 -0.73 -20.81 14.61
CA ASP A 157 0.35 -20.83 15.59
C ASP A 157 0.19 -19.76 16.68
N GLY A 158 -0.93 -19.03 16.63
CA GLY A 158 -1.22 -17.95 17.56
C GLY A 158 -0.34 -16.69 17.37
N SER A 159 0.44 -16.61 16.28
CA SER A 159 1.31 -15.48 16.00
C SER A 159 0.54 -14.17 15.81
N ILE A 160 -0.72 -14.25 15.35
CA ILE A 160 -1.61 -13.11 15.23
C ILE A 160 -3.01 -13.44 15.74
N THR A 161 -3.57 -12.58 16.59
CA THR A 161 -4.98 -12.71 17.02
C THR A 161 -5.91 -12.04 16.00
N PHE A 162 -7.19 -12.42 16.00
CA PHE A 162 -8.18 -11.78 15.12
C PHE A 162 -8.26 -10.26 15.35
N GLY A 163 -8.21 -9.80 16.62
CA GLY A 163 -8.21 -8.37 16.95
C GLY A 163 -6.98 -7.63 16.39
N ALA A 164 -5.78 -8.21 16.54
CA ALA A 164 -4.55 -7.65 15.99
C ALA A 164 -4.58 -7.62 14.45
N ALA A 165 -5.18 -8.63 13.82
CA ALA A 165 -5.37 -8.63 12.38
C ALA A 165 -6.34 -7.52 11.92
N VAL A 166 -7.45 -7.31 12.62
CA VAL A 166 -8.35 -6.17 12.34
C VAL A 166 -7.61 -4.86 12.51
N GLU A 167 -6.84 -4.67 13.58
CA GLU A 167 -6.03 -3.47 13.82
C GLU A 167 -5.05 -3.23 12.67
N LEU A 168 -4.32 -4.25 12.24
CA LEU A 168 -3.39 -4.18 11.12
C LEU A 168 -4.10 -3.78 9.83
N ALA A 169 -5.30 -4.31 9.58
CA ALA A 169 -6.10 -3.96 8.41
C ALA A 169 -6.70 -2.55 8.49
N VAL A 170 -6.99 -2.04 9.68
CA VAL A 170 -7.42 -0.63 9.91
C VAL A 170 -6.26 0.33 9.68
N ALA A 171 -5.05 -0.03 10.11
CA ALA A 171 -3.87 0.83 10.06
C ALA A 171 -3.54 1.32 8.65
N MET A 172 -3.77 0.49 7.62
CA MET A 172 -3.45 0.84 6.25
C MET A 172 -4.30 2.01 5.69
N PRO A 173 -5.64 2.00 5.73
CA PRO A 173 -6.42 3.17 5.39
C PRO A 173 -6.15 4.38 6.31
N LEU A 174 -5.83 4.14 7.59
CA LEU A 174 -5.50 5.22 8.53
C LEU A 174 -4.19 5.92 8.20
N SER A 175 -3.22 5.25 7.58
CA SER A 175 -1.99 5.89 7.12
C SER A 175 -2.25 6.99 6.08
N TRP A 176 -3.35 6.89 5.34
CA TRP A 176 -3.81 7.88 4.36
C TRP A 176 -4.73 8.95 4.94
N LEU A 177 -5.19 8.79 6.18
CA LEU A 177 -6.09 9.76 6.83
C LEU A 177 -5.48 11.17 6.89
N PRO A 178 -4.20 11.36 7.27
CA PRO A 178 -3.58 12.68 7.30
C PRO A 178 -3.20 13.24 5.92
N LEU A 179 -3.55 12.55 4.83
CA LEU A 179 -3.23 12.95 3.46
C LEU A 179 -4.47 13.12 2.58
N ILE A 180 -5.58 12.41 2.88
CA ILE A 180 -6.73 12.32 1.97
C ILE A 180 -7.33 13.71 1.65
N SER A 181 -7.31 14.64 2.59
CA SER A 181 -7.83 15.99 2.39
C SER A 181 -7.04 16.77 1.34
N ASP A 182 -5.74 16.50 1.19
CA ASP A 182 -4.90 17.14 0.17
C ASP A 182 -5.36 16.79 -1.26
N TYR A 183 -5.89 15.59 -1.44
CA TYR A 183 -6.45 15.13 -2.71
C TYR A 183 -7.92 15.54 -2.92
N THR A 184 -8.70 15.67 -1.86
CA THR A 184 -10.14 15.94 -1.97
C THR A 184 -10.51 17.41 -1.91
N ARG A 185 -9.63 18.29 -1.41
CA ARG A 185 -9.90 19.74 -1.25
C ARG A 185 -10.27 20.46 -2.56
N GLU A 186 -9.74 19.99 -3.71
CA GLU A 186 -10.01 20.57 -5.02
C GLU A 186 -11.24 19.95 -5.73
N ALA A 187 -11.96 19.04 -5.04
CA ALA A 187 -13.07 18.33 -5.65
C ALA A 187 -14.28 19.23 -5.90
N GLU A 188 -14.78 19.26 -7.14
CA GLU A 188 -16.01 19.96 -7.49
C GLU A 188 -17.26 19.34 -6.82
N LYS A 189 -17.24 18.02 -6.64
CA LYS A 189 -18.31 17.24 -5.99
C LYS A 189 -17.77 16.51 -4.77
N PRO A 190 -17.70 17.17 -3.59
CA PRO A 190 -17.05 16.65 -2.38
C PRO A 190 -17.44 15.22 -2.02
N PHE A 191 -18.73 14.94 -1.93
CA PHE A 191 -19.22 13.61 -1.54
C PHE A 191 -18.81 12.52 -2.56
N ALA A 192 -19.08 12.75 -3.84
CA ALA A 192 -18.80 11.76 -4.88
C ALA A 192 -17.31 11.49 -5.02
N ALA A 193 -16.48 12.54 -5.02
CA ALA A 193 -15.04 12.40 -5.15
C ALA A 193 -14.44 11.65 -3.96
N THR A 194 -14.82 12.02 -2.72
CA THR A 194 -14.33 11.34 -1.52
C THR A 194 -14.79 9.89 -1.46
N LEU A 195 -16.08 9.63 -1.76
CA LEU A 195 -16.62 8.28 -1.77
C LEU A 195 -15.90 7.38 -2.78
N VAL A 196 -15.74 7.85 -4.02
CA VAL A 196 -15.05 7.09 -5.07
C VAL A 196 -13.60 6.84 -4.68
N SER A 197 -12.90 7.83 -4.14
CA SER A 197 -11.50 7.70 -3.70
C SER A 197 -11.35 6.61 -2.64
N VAL A 198 -12.17 6.64 -1.60
CA VAL A 198 -12.12 5.68 -0.50
C VAL A 198 -12.56 4.29 -0.93
N VAL A 199 -13.63 4.17 -1.70
CA VAL A 199 -14.13 2.86 -2.19
C VAL A 199 -13.11 2.21 -3.12
N VAL A 200 -12.56 2.95 -4.08
CA VAL A 200 -11.54 2.43 -5.00
C VAL A 200 -10.28 2.04 -4.24
N TYR A 201 -9.81 2.88 -3.31
CA TYR A 201 -8.68 2.55 -2.45
C TYR A 201 -8.93 1.26 -1.69
N SER A 202 -10.03 1.17 -0.94
CA SER A 202 -10.34 0.02 -0.09
C SER A 202 -10.48 -1.29 -0.90
N LEU A 203 -11.15 -1.25 -2.04
CA LEU A 203 -11.31 -2.44 -2.89
C LEU A 203 -9.96 -2.93 -3.44
N VAL A 204 -9.12 -2.02 -3.88
CA VAL A 204 -7.80 -2.35 -4.42
C VAL A 204 -6.88 -2.86 -3.31
N SER A 205 -6.85 -2.19 -2.16
CA SER A 205 -6.06 -2.61 -1.00
C SER A 205 -6.49 -4.00 -0.51
N ILE A 206 -7.78 -4.26 -0.32
CA ILE A 206 -8.32 -5.59 0.02
C ILE A 206 -7.85 -6.65 -0.99
N PHE A 207 -7.88 -6.32 -2.28
CA PHE A 207 -7.42 -7.24 -3.32
C PHE A 207 -5.92 -7.54 -3.21
N MET A 208 -5.08 -6.53 -2.95
CA MET A 208 -3.64 -6.72 -2.76
C MET A 208 -3.33 -7.54 -1.50
N TYR A 209 -4.04 -7.27 -0.39
CA TYR A 209 -3.95 -8.09 0.83
C TYR A 209 -4.33 -9.54 0.57
N MET A 210 -5.39 -9.77 -0.20
CA MET A 210 -5.83 -11.12 -0.56
C MET A 210 -4.76 -11.87 -1.37
N ILE A 211 -4.03 -11.20 -2.25
CA ILE A 211 -2.92 -11.79 -2.99
C ILE A 211 -1.81 -12.22 -2.03
N GLY A 212 -1.36 -11.33 -1.13
CA GLY A 212 -0.32 -11.65 -0.16
C GLY A 212 -0.70 -12.79 0.78
N MET A 213 -1.90 -12.71 1.36
CA MET A 213 -2.45 -13.77 2.20
C MET A 213 -2.56 -15.10 1.44
N GLY A 214 -3.10 -15.06 0.22
CA GLY A 214 -3.23 -16.24 -0.63
C GLY A 214 -1.87 -16.84 -0.99
N ALA A 215 -0.88 -16.00 -1.29
CA ALA A 215 0.47 -16.46 -1.57
C ALA A 215 1.04 -17.23 -0.36
N ALA A 216 0.97 -16.66 0.84
CA ALA A 216 1.45 -17.31 2.05
C ALA A 216 0.70 -18.62 2.33
N ILE A 217 -0.63 -18.66 2.18
CA ILE A 217 -1.45 -19.86 2.44
C ILE A 217 -1.20 -20.96 1.39
N PHE A 218 -1.19 -20.60 0.08
CA PHE A 218 -1.20 -21.62 -0.98
C PHE A 218 0.21 -21.99 -1.46
N THR A 219 1.22 -21.13 -1.27
CA THR A 219 2.60 -21.43 -1.69
C THR A 219 3.55 -21.65 -0.53
N GLY A 220 3.17 -21.27 0.69
CA GLY A 220 4.03 -21.27 1.88
C GLY A 220 5.11 -20.18 1.85
N GLU A 221 5.01 -19.21 0.92
CA GLU A 221 5.98 -18.15 0.77
C GLU A 221 5.47 -16.83 1.32
N TYR A 222 6.31 -16.18 2.10
CA TYR A 222 6.06 -14.86 2.70
C TYR A 222 6.90 -13.78 2.03
N ASP A 223 7.91 -14.18 1.24
CA ASP A 223 8.81 -13.30 0.50
C ASP A 223 8.29 -13.09 -0.92
N ILE A 224 8.08 -11.83 -1.30
CA ILE A 224 7.58 -11.47 -2.63
C ILE A 224 8.53 -11.89 -3.75
N ALA A 225 9.85 -11.87 -3.53
CA ALA A 225 10.81 -12.32 -4.52
C ALA A 225 10.66 -13.81 -4.82
N GLN A 226 10.45 -14.63 -3.78
CA GLN A 226 10.21 -16.06 -3.94
C GLN A 226 8.87 -16.34 -4.61
N ILE A 227 7.82 -15.58 -4.26
CA ILE A 227 6.52 -15.65 -4.93
C ILE A 227 6.68 -15.35 -6.42
N MET A 228 7.41 -14.29 -6.78
CA MET A 228 7.68 -13.91 -8.17
C MET A 228 8.47 -14.97 -8.92
N LEU A 229 9.51 -15.54 -8.32
CA LEU A 229 10.31 -16.61 -8.93
C LEU A 229 9.47 -17.87 -9.16
N LYS A 230 8.66 -18.28 -8.20
CA LYS A 230 7.77 -19.45 -8.33
C LYS A 230 6.68 -19.26 -9.39
N THR A 231 6.24 -18.03 -9.61
CA THR A 231 5.23 -17.71 -10.64
C THR A 231 5.82 -17.51 -12.02
N GLY A 232 7.16 -17.61 -12.18
CA GLY A 232 7.85 -17.51 -13.46
C GLY A 232 8.03 -16.06 -13.98
N PHE A 233 7.74 -15.04 -13.18
CA PHE A 233 7.87 -13.64 -13.61
C PHE A 233 9.29 -13.08 -13.48
N GLY A 234 10.14 -13.64 -12.64
CA GLY A 234 11.57 -13.35 -12.55
C GLY A 234 11.92 -11.86 -12.71
N VAL A 235 12.81 -11.55 -13.65
CA VAL A 235 13.30 -10.17 -13.89
C VAL A 235 12.20 -9.20 -14.35
N VAL A 236 11.20 -9.65 -15.10
CA VAL A 236 10.10 -8.78 -15.56
C VAL A 236 9.26 -8.34 -14.37
N GLY A 237 8.92 -9.26 -13.48
CA GLY A 237 8.23 -8.94 -12.23
C GLY A 237 9.01 -7.96 -11.37
N LEU A 238 10.32 -8.17 -11.26
CA LEU A 238 11.23 -7.27 -10.56
C LEU A 238 11.20 -5.84 -11.10
N LEU A 239 11.34 -5.67 -12.41
CA LEU A 239 11.28 -4.34 -13.01
C LEU A 239 9.96 -3.63 -12.70
N ILE A 240 8.84 -4.33 -12.79
CA ILE A 240 7.53 -3.79 -12.46
C ILE A 240 7.46 -3.39 -10.98
N ILE A 241 8.00 -4.21 -10.08
CA ILE A 241 8.05 -3.91 -8.65
C ILE A 241 8.88 -2.67 -8.38
N VAL A 242 10.11 -2.59 -8.90
CA VAL A 242 11.00 -1.44 -8.68
C VAL A 242 10.35 -0.15 -9.19
N PHE A 243 9.83 -0.15 -10.40
CA PHE A 243 9.14 1.04 -10.94
C PHE A 243 7.90 1.41 -10.15
N SER A 244 7.09 0.44 -9.75
CA SER A 244 5.91 0.68 -8.93
C SER A 244 6.28 1.22 -7.55
N THR A 245 7.31 0.66 -6.90
CA THR A 245 7.80 1.13 -5.61
C THR A 245 8.26 2.58 -5.72
N VAL A 246 9.06 2.94 -6.72
CA VAL A 246 9.51 4.32 -6.95
C VAL A 246 8.32 5.27 -7.14
N THR A 247 7.33 4.88 -7.94
CA THR A 247 6.17 5.73 -8.25
C THR A 247 5.20 5.86 -7.08
N THR A 248 5.03 4.82 -6.26
CA THR A 248 4.17 4.86 -5.07
C THR A 248 4.85 5.67 -3.96
N THR A 249 6.13 5.41 -3.69
CA THR A 249 6.91 6.13 -2.67
C THR A 249 7.04 7.62 -2.98
N PHE A 250 7.05 7.98 -4.26
CA PHE A 250 7.02 9.39 -4.66
C PHE A 250 5.77 10.12 -4.15
N LEU A 251 4.61 9.44 -4.04
CA LEU A 251 3.39 10.04 -3.48
C LEU A 251 3.50 10.35 -1.98
N ASP A 252 4.36 9.63 -1.28
CA ASP A 252 4.62 9.84 0.16
C ASP A 252 5.71 10.91 0.39
N ALA A 253 6.63 11.07 -0.58
CA ALA A 253 7.78 11.95 -0.46
C ALA A 253 7.54 13.36 -1.07
N TYR A 254 6.54 13.52 -1.92
CA TYR A 254 6.17 14.76 -2.61
C TYR A 254 5.19 15.59 -1.78
#